data_583db783eb78db7ae578454a8034c5de
#
_entry.id   583db783eb78db7ae578454a8034c5de
#
_cell.length_a   1.000
_cell.length_b   1.000
_cell.length_c   1.000
_cell.angle_alpha   90.00
_cell.angle_beta   90.00
_cell.angle_gamma   90.00
#
_symmetry.space_group_name_H-M   'P 1'
#
loop_
_entity.id
_entity.type
_entity.pdbx_description
1 polymer ?
#
loop_
_entity_poly.entity_id
_entity_poly.type
_entity_poly.pdbx_seq_one_letter_code
_entity_poly.pdbx_strand_id
1 'polypeptide(L)'
;REERIRALNAELAPITENITHAFPGIGAGYYNKTLDAIITYAPSALYQNNVGVTIAADHPGREVMRTNTPLVYSGRQVRGDILNSMIPIERNGEILGYIWANELTEDIRRQAWKMDVRIIIVLTAGLLISLLLIVLFSRRLSANIDIITDGLSTLAQNIPTRLPQLPGEMGQIS
;
A
#
# COMPACT_ATOMS: atom_id res chain seq x y z
N ARG A 1 -5.87 44.71 1.69
CA ARG A 1 -5.65 43.29 1.99
C ARG A 1 -6.37 42.40 1.00
N GLU A 2 -7.67 42.56 0.83
CA GLU A 2 -8.48 41.70 -0.04
C GLU A 2 -8.03 41.70 -1.51
N GLU A 3 -7.69 42.89 -2.06
CA GLU A 3 -7.22 43.03 -3.43
C GLU A 3 -5.92 42.22 -3.66
N ARG A 4 -4.98 42.27 -2.70
CA ARG A 4 -3.74 41.46 -2.75
C ARG A 4 -4.01 39.98 -2.66
N ILE A 5 -4.99 39.54 -1.83
CA ILE A 5 -5.41 38.14 -1.74
C ILE A 5 -5.98 37.68 -3.08
N ARG A 6 -6.87 38.50 -3.71
CA ARG A 6 -7.44 38.14 -5.02
C ARG A 6 -6.39 38.05 -6.12
N ALA A 7 -5.44 39.01 -6.15
CA ALA A 7 -4.35 38.97 -7.12
C ALA A 7 -3.48 37.70 -6.98
N LEU A 8 -3.05 37.40 -5.75
CA LEU A 8 -2.28 36.15 -5.47
C LEU A 8 -3.09 34.88 -5.74
N ASN A 9 -4.38 34.88 -5.41
CA ASN A 9 -5.25 33.73 -5.70
C ASN A 9 -5.35 33.51 -7.22
N ALA A 10 -5.57 34.57 -8.01
CA ALA A 10 -5.66 34.43 -9.47
C ALA A 10 -4.38 33.85 -10.09
N GLU A 11 -3.21 34.16 -9.52
CA GLU A 11 -1.92 33.67 -9.99
C GLU A 11 -1.64 32.22 -9.54
N LEU A 12 -1.95 31.89 -8.28
CA LEU A 12 -1.55 30.62 -7.67
C LEU A 12 -2.61 29.52 -7.71
N ALA A 13 -3.90 29.87 -7.87
CA ALA A 13 -4.97 28.89 -7.92
C ALA A 13 -4.80 27.85 -9.06
N PRO A 14 -4.37 28.21 -10.27
CA PRO A 14 -4.13 27.22 -11.33
C PRO A 14 -3.10 26.15 -10.92
N ILE A 15 -2.09 26.51 -10.12
CA ILE A 15 -1.06 25.58 -9.66
C ILE A 15 -1.66 24.55 -8.71
N THR A 16 -2.43 25.01 -7.72
CA THR A 16 -3.07 24.12 -6.74
C THR A 16 -4.18 23.28 -7.37
N GLU A 17 -4.92 23.80 -8.36
CA GLU A 17 -5.89 23.02 -9.13
C GLU A 17 -5.23 21.91 -9.94
N ASN A 18 -4.12 22.18 -10.59
CA ASN A 18 -3.37 21.16 -11.33
C ASN A 18 -2.92 20.00 -10.42
N ILE A 19 -2.54 20.28 -9.18
CA ILE A 19 -2.18 19.23 -8.20
C ILE A 19 -3.40 18.36 -7.90
N THR A 20 -4.55 18.94 -7.63
CA THR A 20 -5.76 18.17 -7.29
C THR A 20 -6.35 17.42 -8.49
N HIS A 21 -6.14 17.93 -9.70
CA HIS A 21 -6.46 17.20 -10.94
C HIS A 21 -5.55 15.98 -11.16
N ALA A 22 -4.25 16.16 -10.91
CA ALA A 22 -3.28 15.06 -11.05
C ALA A 22 -3.46 13.97 -9.97
N PHE A 23 -3.91 14.37 -8.77
CA PHE A 23 -4.09 13.49 -7.62
C PHE A 23 -5.51 13.61 -7.04
N PRO A 24 -6.51 12.93 -7.62
CA PRO A 24 -7.88 12.97 -7.14
C PRO A 24 -8.01 12.54 -5.67
N GLY A 25 -8.78 13.31 -4.90
CA GLY A 25 -8.92 13.07 -3.45
C GLY A 25 -8.02 13.96 -2.58
N ILE A 26 -6.94 14.51 -3.14
CA ILE A 26 -6.07 15.43 -2.42
C ILE A 26 -6.69 16.84 -2.40
N GLY A 27 -6.55 17.54 -1.28
CA GLY A 27 -6.73 18.97 -1.18
C GLY A 27 -5.38 19.64 -1.05
N ALA A 28 -5.19 20.78 -1.71
CA ALA A 28 -3.94 21.52 -1.67
C ALA A 28 -4.18 23.03 -1.53
N GLY A 29 -3.25 23.74 -0.92
CA GLY A 29 -3.37 25.17 -0.79
C GLY A 29 -2.11 25.87 -0.29
N TYR A 30 -2.22 27.18 -0.21
CA TYR A 30 -1.18 28.08 0.26
C TYR A 30 -1.75 29.08 1.26
N TYR A 31 -1.06 29.26 2.38
CA TYR A 31 -1.32 30.27 3.39
C TYR A 31 -0.21 31.31 3.40
N ASN A 32 -0.59 32.60 3.36
CA ASN A 32 0.36 33.70 3.42
C ASN A 32 0.43 34.28 4.83
N LYS A 33 1.63 34.31 5.41
CA LYS A 33 1.89 34.78 6.77
C LYS A 33 1.60 36.25 6.95
N THR A 34 2.04 37.10 6.00
CA THR A 34 1.91 38.56 6.09
C THR A 34 0.46 39.01 5.91
N LEU A 35 -0.28 38.36 5.02
CA LEU A 35 -1.70 38.64 4.81
C LEU A 35 -2.59 37.95 5.86
N ASP A 36 -2.02 37.04 6.62
CA ASP A 36 -2.71 36.21 7.60
C ASP A 36 -3.96 35.58 6.99
N ALA A 37 -3.81 34.89 5.85
CA ALA A 37 -4.92 34.40 5.06
C ALA A 37 -4.56 33.19 4.20
N ILE A 38 -5.55 32.33 4.00
CA ILE A 38 -5.54 31.29 2.96
C ILE A 38 -5.61 32.00 1.61
N ILE A 39 -4.65 31.77 0.74
CA ILE A 39 -4.58 32.35 -0.59
C ILE A 39 -5.22 31.43 -1.62
N THR A 40 -4.92 30.15 -1.57
CA THR A 40 -5.53 29.14 -2.46
C THR A 40 -6.01 27.96 -1.64
N TYR A 41 -7.10 27.33 -2.09
CA TYR A 41 -7.58 26.06 -1.57
C TYR A 41 -8.24 25.29 -2.68
N ALA A 42 -7.55 24.29 -3.19
CA ALA A 42 -8.06 23.41 -4.24
C ALA A 42 -8.60 22.07 -3.66
N PRO A 43 -9.62 21.46 -4.26
CA PRO A 43 -10.36 21.98 -5.41
C PRO A 43 -11.23 23.21 -5.07
N SER A 44 -11.09 24.27 -5.84
CA SER A 44 -11.78 25.55 -5.58
C SER A 44 -13.29 25.43 -5.65
N ALA A 45 -13.82 24.54 -6.49
CA ALA A 45 -15.25 24.24 -6.58
C ALA A 45 -15.89 23.90 -5.21
N LEU A 46 -15.11 23.39 -4.25
CA LEU A 46 -15.57 23.00 -2.92
C LEU A 46 -15.13 23.97 -1.82
N TYR A 47 -13.95 24.62 -1.99
CA TYR A 47 -13.29 25.32 -0.88
C TYR A 47 -12.98 26.79 -1.15
N GLN A 48 -13.49 27.37 -2.25
CA GLN A 48 -13.26 28.79 -2.59
C GLN A 48 -13.67 29.74 -1.44
N ASN A 49 -14.69 29.40 -0.68
CA ASN A 49 -15.16 30.21 0.46
C ASN A 49 -14.14 30.32 1.61
N ASN A 50 -13.11 29.47 1.60
CA ASN A 50 -12.04 29.51 2.59
C ASN A 50 -10.89 30.45 2.20
N VAL A 51 -10.88 30.96 0.98
CA VAL A 51 -9.90 31.95 0.52
C VAL A 51 -10.13 33.27 1.26
N GLY A 52 -9.07 33.86 1.78
CA GLY A 52 -9.12 35.08 2.59
C GLY A 52 -9.36 34.86 4.08
N VAL A 53 -9.69 33.62 4.49
CA VAL A 53 -9.90 33.26 5.89
C VAL A 53 -8.55 33.06 6.58
N THR A 54 -8.46 33.52 7.85
CA THR A 54 -7.30 33.27 8.72
C THR A 54 -7.44 31.91 9.39
N ILE A 55 -6.30 31.30 9.74
CA ILE A 55 -6.27 30.05 10.54
C ILE A 55 -6.31 30.37 12.04
N ALA A 56 -6.87 29.46 12.83
CA ALA A 56 -6.92 29.56 14.29
C ALA A 56 -5.51 29.69 14.92
N ALA A 57 -5.44 30.23 16.13
CA ALA A 57 -4.16 30.45 16.81
C ALA A 57 -3.41 29.13 17.12
N ASP A 58 -4.14 28.05 17.37
CA ASP A 58 -3.66 26.70 17.66
C ASP A 58 -3.51 25.81 16.41
N HIS A 59 -3.74 26.38 15.22
CA HIS A 59 -3.63 25.62 13.97
C HIS A 59 -2.18 25.16 13.72
N PRO A 60 -1.94 23.88 13.35
CA PRO A 60 -0.58 23.35 13.15
C PRO A 60 0.28 24.14 12.16
N GLY A 61 -0.33 24.81 11.18
CA GLY A 61 0.38 25.70 10.24
C GLY A 61 1.07 26.88 10.92
N ARG A 62 0.61 27.33 12.09
CA ARG A 62 1.32 28.35 12.90
C ARG A 62 2.67 27.83 13.38
N GLU A 63 2.71 26.58 13.81
CA GLU A 63 3.94 25.91 14.26
C GLU A 63 4.93 25.75 13.11
N VAL A 64 4.47 25.30 11.93
CA VAL A 64 5.28 25.21 10.72
C VAL A 64 5.98 26.53 10.40
N MET A 65 5.23 27.64 10.45
CA MET A 65 5.80 28.98 10.18
C MET A 65 6.71 29.48 11.30
N ARG A 66 6.50 29.04 12.54
CA ARG A 66 7.32 29.44 13.70
C ARG A 66 8.66 28.70 13.72
N THR A 67 8.65 27.40 13.44
CA THR A 67 9.84 26.52 13.53
C THR A 67 10.61 26.41 12.23
N ASN A 68 10.02 26.86 11.12
CA ASN A 68 10.56 26.64 9.77
C ASN A 68 10.83 25.17 9.45
N THR A 69 10.00 24.26 9.98
CA THR A 69 10.13 22.82 9.75
C THR A 69 8.86 22.24 9.18
N PRO A 70 8.96 21.31 8.22
CA PRO A 70 7.80 20.56 7.72
C PRO A 70 7.11 19.79 8.85
N LEU A 71 5.79 19.68 8.77
CA LEU A 71 4.98 18.95 9.73
C LEU A 71 3.94 18.09 9.03
N VAL A 72 3.82 16.84 9.46
CA VAL A 72 2.70 15.98 9.11
C VAL A 72 1.75 15.91 10.29
N TYR A 73 0.51 16.26 10.08
CA TYR A 73 -0.53 16.34 11.10
C TYR A 73 -1.74 15.48 10.71
N SER A 74 -2.24 14.69 11.65
CA SER A 74 -3.48 13.96 11.49
C SER A 74 -4.52 14.52 12.47
N GLY A 75 -5.68 14.87 11.97
CA GLY A 75 -6.76 15.41 12.80
C GLY A 75 -7.88 16.03 11.98
N ARG A 76 -8.86 16.59 12.70
CA ARG A 76 -10.05 17.18 12.09
C ARG A 76 -9.81 18.62 11.69
N GLN A 77 -10.06 18.91 10.41
CA GLN A 77 -9.98 20.26 9.84
C GLN A 77 -11.20 20.52 8.91
N VAL A 78 -11.10 21.51 8.01
CA VAL A 78 -12.19 21.94 7.10
C VAL A 78 -12.78 20.79 6.31
N ARG A 79 -11.97 19.85 5.83
CA ARG A 79 -12.39 18.68 5.04
C ARG A 79 -12.89 17.50 5.87
N GLY A 80 -12.80 17.54 7.20
CA GLY A 80 -13.06 16.43 8.10
C GLY A 80 -11.76 15.85 8.69
N ASP A 81 -11.72 14.56 8.96
CA ASP A 81 -10.52 13.88 9.46
C ASP A 81 -9.52 13.67 8.31
N ILE A 82 -8.38 14.34 8.38
CA ILE A 82 -7.38 14.36 7.33
C ILE A 82 -6.00 13.99 7.84
N LEU A 83 -5.18 13.48 6.94
CA LEU A 83 -3.73 13.52 7.03
C LEU A 83 -3.25 14.71 6.21
N ASN A 84 -2.55 15.63 6.84
CA ASN A 84 -2.12 16.90 6.26
C ASN A 84 -0.60 17.04 6.33
N SER A 85 0.06 17.21 5.20
CA SER A 85 1.48 17.54 5.11
C SER A 85 1.60 19.04 4.85
N MET A 86 2.39 19.73 5.67
CA MET A 86 2.61 21.16 5.61
C MET A 86 4.10 21.46 5.51
N ILE A 87 4.47 22.34 4.58
CA ILE A 87 5.86 22.71 4.31
C ILE A 87 5.97 24.24 4.33
N PRO A 88 6.90 24.81 5.12
CA PRO A 88 7.11 26.27 5.13
C PRO A 88 7.67 26.74 3.78
N ILE A 89 7.31 27.95 3.39
CA ILE A 89 7.92 28.64 2.26
C ILE A 89 8.78 29.78 2.80
N GLU A 90 10.08 29.66 2.55
CA GLU A 90 11.07 30.65 2.92
C GLU A 90 11.67 31.30 1.67
N ARG A 91 11.91 32.60 1.76
CA ARG A 91 12.66 33.37 0.76
C ARG A 91 13.56 34.39 1.46
N ASN A 92 14.86 34.33 1.18
CA ASN A 92 15.87 35.25 1.76
C ASN A 92 15.87 35.29 3.30
N GLY A 93 15.65 34.15 3.97
CA GLY A 93 15.57 34.04 5.44
C GLY A 93 14.22 34.46 6.03
N GLU A 94 13.26 34.85 5.21
CA GLU A 94 11.92 35.27 5.67
C GLU A 94 10.89 34.17 5.33
N ILE A 95 10.08 33.77 6.32
CA ILE A 95 8.98 32.85 6.14
C ILE A 95 7.78 33.56 5.55
N LEU A 96 7.45 33.28 4.30
CA LEU A 96 6.35 33.86 3.57
C LEU A 96 4.99 33.23 3.92
N GLY A 97 5.01 31.99 4.36
CA GLY A 97 3.83 31.20 4.67
C GLY A 97 4.12 29.72 4.65
N TYR A 98 3.13 28.91 4.33
CA TYR A 98 3.28 27.47 4.11
C TYR A 98 2.33 26.98 3.04
N ILE A 99 2.75 25.90 2.38
CA ILE A 99 1.89 25.10 1.50
C ILE A 99 1.43 23.84 2.25
N TRP A 100 0.29 23.31 1.84
CA TRP A 100 -0.18 22.03 2.35
C TRP A 100 -0.77 21.17 1.25
N ALA A 101 -0.68 19.87 1.49
CA ALA A 101 -1.48 18.86 0.79
C ALA A 101 -2.11 17.93 1.83
N ASN A 102 -3.39 17.65 1.67
CA ASN A 102 -4.11 16.78 2.59
C ASN A 102 -5.01 15.78 1.88
N GLU A 103 -5.22 14.63 2.53
CA GLU A 103 -6.12 13.58 2.08
C GLU A 103 -7.03 13.17 3.24
N LEU A 104 -8.26 12.78 2.91
CA LEU A 104 -9.19 12.24 3.90
C LEU A 104 -8.67 10.91 4.45
N THR A 105 -8.64 10.76 5.76
CA THR A 105 -8.19 9.52 6.42
C THR A 105 -9.05 8.33 6.03
N GLU A 106 -10.32 8.55 5.71
CA GLU A 106 -11.22 7.52 5.22
C GLU A 106 -10.82 7.04 3.82
N ASP A 107 -10.41 7.93 2.92
CA ASP A 107 -9.97 7.58 1.58
C ASP A 107 -8.65 6.79 1.62
N ILE A 108 -7.71 7.19 2.48
CA ILE A 108 -6.47 6.44 2.74
C ILE A 108 -6.80 5.02 3.23
N ARG A 109 -7.69 4.88 4.22
CA ARG A 109 -8.13 3.58 4.72
C ARG A 109 -8.80 2.73 3.65
N ARG A 110 -9.64 3.33 2.82
CA ARG A 110 -10.32 2.64 1.72
C ARG A 110 -9.35 2.14 0.65
N GLN A 111 -8.33 2.92 0.34
CA GLN A 111 -7.27 2.52 -0.59
C GLN A 111 -6.44 1.37 -0.02
N ALA A 112 -6.01 1.47 1.24
CA ALA A 112 -5.28 0.41 1.94
C ALA A 112 -6.10 -0.90 1.96
N TRP A 113 -7.36 -0.86 2.35
CA TRP A 113 -8.24 -2.04 2.36
C TRP A 113 -8.35 -2.73 0.99
N LYS A 114 -8.47 -1.96 -0.10
CA LYS A 114 -8.51 -2.54 -1.46
C LYS A 114 -7.21 -3.26 -1.83
N MET A 115 -6.07 -2.77 -1.38
CA MET A 115 -4.78 -3.43 -1.59
C MET A 115 -4.69 -4.72 -0.77
N ASP A 116 -5.06 -4.69 0.50
CA ASP A 116 -5.02 -5.84 1.39
C ASP A 116 -5.89 -7.00 0.88
N VAL A 117 -7.10 -6.71 0.43
CA VAL A 117 -8.01 -7.72 -0.14
C VAL A 117 -7.41 -8.38 -1.39
N ARG A 118 -6.77 -7.63 -2.27
CA ARG A 118 -6.10 -8.20 -3.45
C ARG A 118 -4.97 -9.14 -3.07
N ILE A 119 -4.15 -8.74 -2.12
CA ILE A 119 -3.03 -9.57 -1.61
C ILE A 119 -3.57 -10.87 -1.01
N ILE A 120 -4.61 -10.79 -0.18
CA ILE A 120 -5.24 -11.96 0.44
C ILE A 120 -5.78 -12.92 -0.62
N ILE A 121 -6.45 -12.42 -1.66
CA ILE A 121 -6.98 -13.25 -2.75
C ILE A 121 -5.84 -13.99 -3.47
N VAL A 122 -4.76 -13.29 -3.82
CA VAL A 122 -3.61 -13.90 -4.52
C VAL A 122 -2.94 -14.97 -3.66
N LEU A 123 -2.72 -14.69 -2.37
CA LEU A 123 -2.12 -15.64 -1.44
C LEU A 123 -3.00 -16.88 -1.24
N THR A 124 -4.31 -16.68 -1.08
CA THR A 124 -5.27 -17.78 -0.91
C THR A 124 -5.35 -18.65 -2.16
N ALA A 125 -5.40 -18.05 -3.35
CA ALA A 125 -5.39 -18.78 -4.61
C ALA A 125 -4.09 -19.58 -4.78
N GLY A 126 -2.94 -19.01 -4.48
CA GLY A 126 -1.64 -19.68 -4.51
C GLY A 126 -1.59 -20.87 -3.56
N LEU A 127 -2.11 -20.72 -2.34
CA LEU A 127 -2.19 -21.81 -1.35
C LEU A 127 -3.07 -22.95 -1.86
N LEU A 128 -4.26 -22.63 -2.40
CA LEU A 128 -5.17 -23.67 -2.92
C LEU A 128 -4.57 -24.44 -4.10
N ILE A 129 -3.91 -23.72 -5.02
CA ILE A 129 -3.20 -24.35 -6.15
C ILE A 129 -2.09 -25.27 -5.64
N SER A 130 -1.30 -24.82 -4.66
CA SER A 130 -0.23 -25.61 -4.05
C SER A 130 -0.76 -26.88 -3.40
N LEU A 131 -1.83 -26.79 -2.62
CA LEU A 131 -2.48 -27.95 -2.01
C LEU A 131 -3.02 -28.93 -3.05
N LEU A 132 -3.64 -28.42 -4.12
CA LEU A 132 -4.13 -29.25 -5.23
C LEU A 132 -2.99 -30.02 -5.88
N LEU A 133 -1.88 -29.36 -6.17
CA LEU A 133 -0.70 -30.01 -6.73
C LEU A 133 -0.14 -31.09 -5.82
N ILE A 134 -0.02 -30.82 -4.52
CA ILE A 134 0.44 -31.81 -3.53
C ILE A 134 -0.46 -33.05 -3.56
N VAL A 135 -1.78 -32.87 -3.57
CA VAL A 135 -2.73 -34.01 -3.61
C VAL A 135 -2.59 -34.80 -4.92
N LEU A 136 -2.47 -34.11 -6.06
CA LEU A 136 -2.31 -34.77 -7.35
C LEU A 136 -1.00 -35.55 -7.45
N PHE A 137 0.11 -34.94 -6.99
CA PHE A 137 1.41 -35.64 -6.94
C PHE A 137 1.40 -36.81 -5.98
N SER A 138 0.85 -36.68 -4.79
CA SER A 138 0.74 -37.75 -3.80
C SER A 138 -0.05 -38.93 -4.36
N ARG A 139 -1.19 -38.69 -5.00
CA ARG A 139 -1.99 -39.75 -5.65
C ARG A 139 -1.23 -40.48 -6.76
N ARG A 140 -0.50 -39.76 -7.61
CA ARG A 140 0.33 -40.38 -8.65
C ARG A 140 1.47 -41.21 -8.07
N LEU A 141 2.10 -40.72 -7.00
CA LEU A 141 3.20 -41.42 -6.37
C LEU A 141 2.70 -42.74 -5.73
N SER A 142 1.58 -42.68 -4.99
CA SER A 142 0.97 -43.88 -4.41
C SER A 142 0.61 -44.93 -5.46
N ALA A 143 -0.01 -44.53 -6.56
CA ALA A 143 -0.36 -45.45 -7.65
C ALA A 143 0.89 -46.13 -8.27
N ASN A 144 2.00 -45.39 -8.41
CA ASN A 144 3.26 -45.95 -8.93
C ASN A 144 3.91 -46.93 -7.94
N ILE A 145 3.81 -46.66 -6.63
CA ILE A 145 4.33 -47.53 -5.59
C ILE A 145 3.52 -48.86 -5.56
N ASP A 146 2.20 -48.82 -5.68
CA ASP A 146 1.34 -49.98 -5.73
C ASP A 146 1.69 -50.91 -6.91
N ILE A 147 1.95 -50.34 -8.11
CA ILE A 147 2.39 -51.11 -9.29
C ILE A 147 3.73 -51.79 -9.07
N ILE A 148 4.70 -51.11 -8.44
CA ILE A 148 6.02 -51.69 -8.13
C ILE A 148 5.89 -52.81 -7.09
N THR A 149 5.08 -52.58 -6.07
CA THR A 149 4.87 -53.55 -4.99
C THR A 149 4.17 -54.83 -5.52
N ASP A 150 3.17 -54.67 -6.37
CA ASP A 150 2.50 -55.78 -7.04
C ASP A 150 3.44 -56.54 -7.99
N GLY A 151 4.27 -55.82 -8.75
CA GLY A 151 5.29 -56.45 -9.59
C GLY A 151 6.32 -57.24 -8.81
N LEU A 152 6.80 -56.72 -7.67
CA LEU A 152 7.73 -57.39 -6.78
C LEU A 152 7.09 -58.61 -6.11
N SER A 153 5.83 -58.52 -5.68
CA SER A 153 5.11 -59.65 -5.07
C SER A 153 4.89 -60.78 -6.08
N THR A 154 4.59 -60.46 -7.33
CA THR A 154 4.44 -61.44 -8.41
C THR A 154 5.77 -62.13 -8.76
N LEU A 155 6.88 -61.39 -8.75
CA LEU A 155 8.22 -61.94 -8.92
C LEU A 155 8.62 -62.85 -7.75
N ALA A 156 8.32 -62.46 -6.51
CA ALA A 156 8.61 -63.28 -5.32
C ALA A 156 7.83 -64.59 -5.31
N GLN A 157 6.60 -64.61 -5.83
CA GLN A 157 5.80 -65.82 -5.94
C GLN A 157 6.25 -66.74 -7.09
N ASN A 158 6.87 -66.21 -8.12
CA ASN A 158 7.33 -66.97 -9.29
C ASN A 158 8.80 -67.39 -9.24
N ILE A 159 9.54 -67.03 -8.20
CA ILE A 159 10.90 -67.53 -8.00
C ILE A 159 10.76 -68.96 -7.54
N PRO A 160 11.21 -69.97 -8.36
CA PRO A 160 11.18 -71.36 -7.94
C PRO A 160 12.09 -71.57 -6.70
N THR A 161 11.51 -72.03 -5.61
CA THR A 161 12.13 -72.21 -4.28
C THR A 161 13.17 -73.33 -4.25
N ARG A 162 13.65 -73.76 -5.39
CA ARG A 162 14.76 -74.71 -5.50
C ARG A 162 15.95 -74.04 -6.16
N LEU A 163 16.84 -73.52 -5.36
CA LEU A 163 18.21 -73.33 -5.81
C LEU A 163 18.75 -74.66 -6.34
N PRO A 164 19.30 -74.75 -7.56
CA PRO A 164 19.94 -75.94 -8.01
C PRO A 164 21.08 -76.28 -7.05
N GLN A 165 21.12 -77.52 -6.58
CA GLN A 165 22.22 -78.02 -5.75
C GLN A 165 23.53 -77.77 -6.51
N LEU A 166 24.35 -76.86 -6.02
CA LEU A 166 25.67 -76.61 -6.54
C LEU A 166 26.53 -77.83 -6.17
N PRO A 167 27.17 -78.50 -7.14
CA PRO A 167 28.12 -79.56 -6.89
C PRO A 167 29.39 -78.96 -6.29
N GLY A 168 29.73 -79.42 -5.08
CA GLY A 168 31.00 -79.06 -4.42
C GLY A 168 30.78 -78.68 -2.95
N GLU A 169 31.85 -78.25 -2.29
CA GLU A 169 31.88 -77.89 -0.85
C GLU A 169 30.95 -76.80 -0.37
N MET A 170 30.33 -76.03 -1.29
CA MET A 170 29.35 -74.97 -0.97
C MET A 170 27.93 -75.54 -0.77
N GLY A 171 27.69 -76.83 -0.94
CA GLY A 171 26.38 -77.45 -0.68
C GLY A 171 26.09 -77.72 0.79
N GLN A 172 27.04 -77.48 1.70
CA GLN A 172 26.87 -77.76 3.15
C GLN A 172 26.31 -76.56 3.94
N ILE A 173 26.01 -75.40 3.28
CA ILE A 173 25.53 -74.17 3.95
C ILE A 173 24.07 -73.84 3.51
N SER A 174 23.33 -74.77 2.95
CA SER A 174 21.91 -74.48 2.61
C SER A 174 20.98 -75.37 3.46
#